data_eafc707acfdf18696fdb115d164d1a5d
#
_entry.id   eafc707acfdf18696fdb115d164d1a5d
#
_cell.length_a   1.000
_cell.length_b   1.000
_cell.length_c   1.000
_cell.angle_alpha   90.00
_cell.angle_beta   90.00
_cell.angle_gamma   90.00
#
_symmetry.space_group_name_H-M   'P 1'
#
loop_
_entity.id
_entity.type
_entity.pdbx_description
1 polymer ?
#
loop_
_entity_poly.entity_id
_entity_poly.type
_entity_poly.pdbx_seq_one_letter_code
_entity_poly.pdbx_strand_id
1 'polypeptide(L)'
;MWRKLLGILTLFSFLPYFSICQNKLRENGWYPILSGQTDSISREPIVTTKDFIALKLDTDYFGKYVISGQISNYKRKKWAEETGKATGRQIAFIFNDSVITNPRVNCSIESGAFQITSVLDEKLPDIYKQLKQEKIDSIETLFKGWEKDSLYFAMPPEYRDSIRMATDYCEA
;
A
#
# COMPACT_ATOMS: atom_id res chain seq x y z
N MET A 1 63.87 10.46 -39.45
CA MET A 1 63.20 9.27 -39.98
C MET A 1 62.62 8.54 -38.82
N TRP A 2 61.53 8.89 -38.40
CA TRP A 2 60.12 8.63 -38.59
C TRP A 2 59.79 7.14 -38.46
N ARG A 3 59.38 6.72 -37.35
CA ARG A 3 58.38 5.64 -37.09
C ARG A 3 58.33 5.31 -35.62
N LYS A 4 57.66 6.12 -34.83
CA LYS A 4 57.14 5.76 -33.48
C LYS A 4 55.89 6.56 -33.24
N LEU A 5 54.77 6.00 -33.56
CA LEU A 5 53.46 6.42 -33.07
C LEU A 5 52.49 5.32 -33.44
N LEU A 6 52.06 4.62 -32.45
CA LEU A 6 50.71 4.04 -32.38
C LEU A 6 50.74 2.93 -31.33
N GLY A 7 50.51 3.34 -30.12
CA GLY A 7 50.35 2.46 -28.99
C GLY A 7 49.51 3.21 -27.93
N ILE A 8 48.44 3.84 -28.40
CA ILE A 8 47.55 4.50 -27.50
C ILE A 8 46.23 3.70 -27.48
N LEU A 9 45.96 3.16 -26.34
CA LEU A 9 44.70 3.23 -25.68
C LEU A 9 43.56 2.37 -26.20
N THR A 10 43.42 1.23 -25.63
CA THR A 10 42.08 0.70 -25.33
C THR A 10 42.04 0.25 -23.89
N LEU A 11 42.21 1.23 -22.98
CA LEU A 11 41.79 1.07 -21.60
C LEU A 11 40.32 1.51 -21.51
N PHE A 12 39.47 0.79 -22.24
CA PHE A 12 38.04 1.03 -22.16
C PHE A 12 37.51 0.25 -20.96
N SER A 13 37.49 0.96 -19.86
CA SER A 13 36.56 0.90 -18.72
C SER A 13 35.62 -0.30 -18.76
N PHE A 14 36.00 -1.36 -18.07
CA PHE A 14 35.12 -2.27 -17.41
C PHE A 14 34.52 -1.51 -16.20
N LEU A 15 33.54 -0.65 -16.44
CA LEU A 15 32.66 -0.21 -15.39
C LEU A 15 31.80 -1.43 -15.04
N PRO A 16 31.92 -1.97 -13.82
CA PRO A 16 30.95 -2.94 -13.38
C PRO A 16 29.60 -2.22 -13.39
N TYR A 17 28.69 -2.67 -14.21
CA TYR A 17 27.28 -2.39 -14.03
C TYR A 17 26.91 -2.91 -12.64
N PHE A 18 27.04 -2.04 -11.67
CA PHE A 18 26.37 -2.22 -10.40
C PHE A 18 24.88 -2.13 -10.70
N SER A 19 24.27 -3.26 -11.04
CA SER A 19 22.84 -3.46 -10.89
C SER A 19 22.56 -3.26 -9.41
N ILE A 20 22.26 -2.01 -9.05
CA ILE A 20 21.61 -1.71 -7.79
C ILE A 20 20.27 -2.42 -7.90
N CYS A 21 20.20 -3.63 -7.37
CA CYS A 21 18.96 -4.29 -7.06
C CYS A 21 18.30 -3.40 -5.99
N GLN A 22 17.55 -2.40 -6.45
CA GLN A 22 16.71 -1.61 -5.58
C GLN A 22 15.70 -2.60 -5.02
N ASN A 23 15.95 -3.02 -3.79
CA ASN A 23 14.98 -3.75 -3.00
C ASN A 23 13.83 -2.77 -2.75
N LYS A 24 12.90 -2.71 -3.71
CA LYS A 24 11.74 -1.81 -3.61
C LYS A 24 10.96 -2.29 -2.39
N LEU A 25 10.97 -1.48 -1.34
CA LEU A 25 10.14 -1.66 -0.17
C LEU A 25 8.69 -1.89 -0.61
N ARG A 26 8.01 -2.84 0.02
CA ARG A 26 6.59 -3.09 -0.26
C ARG A 26 5.77 -1.88 0.13
N GLU A 27 4.79 -1.54 -0.68
CA GLU A 27 3.80 -0.53 -0.31
C GLU A 27 2.98 -1.03 0.89
N ASN A 28 2.56 -0.13 1.77
CA ASN A 28 1.68 -0.49 2.87
C ASN A 28 0.33 -0.96 2.33
N GLY A 29 -0.17 -2.10 2.82
CA GLY A 29 -1.42 -2.67 2.30
C GLY A 29 -1.65 -4.14 2.61
N TRP A 30 -2.67 -4.71 1.98
CA TRP A 30 -3.03 -6.11 2.11
C TRP A 30 -2.45 -6.96 0.99
N TYR A 31 -1.89 -8.11 1.36
CA TYR A 31 -1.18 -9.02 0.46
C TYR A 31 -1.67 -10.46 0.60
N PRO A 32 -1.74 -11.23 -0.50
CA PRO A 32 -2.01 -12.67 -0.42
C PRO A 32 -0.79 -13.42 0.11
N ILE A 33 -1.04 -14.42 0.94
CA ILE A 33 -0.01 -15.37 1.38
C ILE A 33 -0.10 -16.62 0.48
N LEU A 34 0.99 -16.92 -0.24
CA LEU A 34 0.97 -17.92 -1.30
C LEU A 34 0.96 -19.37 -0.79
N SER A 35 1.60 -19.64 0.36
CA SER A 35 1.76 -21.00 0.88
C SER A 35 1.31 -21.20 2.33
N GLY A 36 0.59 -20.25 2.91
CA GLY A 36 0.18 -20.28 4.32
C GLY A 36 1.29 -19.96 5.32
N GLN A 37 2.49 -19.65 4.84
CA GLN A 37 3.62 -19.16 5.64
C GLN A 37 3.88 -17.68 5.35
N THR A 38 4.29 -16.93 6.36
CA THR A 38 4.57 -15.49 6.25
C THR A 38 5.69 -15.17 5.25
N ASP A 39 6.61 -16.11 5.04
CA ASP A 39 7.74 -15.95 4.11
C ASP A 39 7.33 -16.03 2.64
N SER A 40 6.12 -16.50 2.36
CA SER A 40 5.56 -16.66 1.00
C SER A 40 4.57 -15.55 0.64
N ILE A 41 4.75 -14.36 1.15
CA ILE A 41 3.88 -13.22 0.84
C ILE A 41 4.13 -12.75 -0.60
N SER A 42 3.06 -12.55 -1.35
CA SER A 42 3.11 -12.01 -2.71
C SER A 42 3.89 -10.68 -2.76
N ARG A 43 4.50 -10.40 -3.91
CA ARG A 43 5.10 -9.09 -4.18
C ARG A 43 4.05 -8.04 -4.57
N GLU A 44 2.92 -8.49 -5.09
CA GLU A 44 1.84 -7.60 -5.53
C GLU A 44 0.77 -7.52 -4.45
N PRO A 45 0.36 -6.30 -4.05
CA PRO A 45 -0.72 -6.11 -3.09
C PRO A 45 -2.09 -6.43 -3.70
N ILE A 46 -3.00 -6.87 -2.87
CA ILE A 46 -4.43 -6.90 -3.18
C ILE A 46 -4.92 -5.45 -3.31
N VAL A 47 -4.65 -4.67 -2.27
CA VAL A 47 -4.95 -3.24 -2.13
C VAL A 47 -3.87 -2.57 -1.30
N THR A 48 -3.64 -1.29 -1.55
CA THR A 48 -2.69 -0.45 -0.81
C THR A 48 -3.42 0.58 0.05
N THR A 49 -2.71 1.31 0.88
CA THR A 49 -3.24 2.42 1.68
C THR A 49 -3.95 3.47 0.82
N LYS A 50 -3.51 3.68 -0.41
CA LYS A 50 -4.14 4.62 -1.37
C LYS A 50 -5.58 4.23 -1.71
N ASP A 51 -5.88 2.93 -1.64
CA ASP A 51 -7.20 2.37 -1.95
C ASP A 51 -8.17 2.44 -0.76
N PHE A 52 -7.72 2.87 0.43
CA PHE A 52 -8.58 3.00 1.61
C PHE A 52 -9.36 4.31 1.54
N ILE A 53 -10.67 4.25 1.79
CA ILE A 53 -11.56 5.44 1.82
C ILE A 53 -12.01 5.81 3.23
N ALA A 54 -11.91 4.88 4.17
CA ALA A 54 -12.22 5.14 5.56
C ALA A 54 -11.24 4.38 6.46
N LEU A 55 -10.81 5.02 7.53
CA LEU A 55 -10.01 4.44 8.60
C LEU A 55 -10.54 4.97 9.94
N LYS A 56 -10.77 4.08 10.90
CA LYS A 56 -11.19 4.42 12.25
C LYS A 56 -10.33 3.64 13.24
N LEU A 57 -9.73 4.34 14.19
CA LEU A 57 -9.14 3.71 15.35
C LEU A 57 -10.23 3.50 16.39
N ASP A 58 -10.35 2.29 16.90
CA ASP A 58 -11.34 1.90 17.90
C ASP A 58 -10.72 0.93 18.91
N THR A 59 -11.49 0.47 19.87
CA THR A 59 -11.13 -0.61 20.78
C THR A 59 -12.09 -1.77 20.63
N ASP A 60 -11.56 -2.99 20.73
CA ASP A 60 -12.40 -4.18 20.77
C ASP A 60 -13.06 -4.37 22.16
N TYR A 61 -13.84 -5.45 22.31
CA TYR A 61 -14.51 -5.79 23.56
C TYR A 61 -13.53 -5.98 24.75
N PHE A 62 -12.27 -6.31 24.48
CA PHE A 62 -11.24 -6.48 25.50
C PHE A 62 -10.44 -5.21 25.77
N GLY A 63 -10.81 -4.08 25.16
CA GLY A 63 -10.12 -2.80 25.28
C GLY A 63 -8.83 -2.70 24.44
N LYS A 64 -8.58 -3.65 23.52
CA LYS A 64 -7.42 -3.61 22.62
C LYS A 64 -7.69 -2.72 21.43
N TYR A 65 -6.69 -1.94 21.03
CA TYR A 65 -6.80 -1.12 19.84
C TYR A 65 -6.99 -1.96 18.57
N VAL A 66 -7.87 -1.48 17.70
CA VAL A 66 -8.11 -2.04 16.36
C VAL A 66 -8.27 -0.89 15.37
N ILE A 67 -7.82 -1.11 14.12
CA ILE A 67 -8.06 -0.17 13.04
C ILE A 67 -9.08 -0.80 12.10
N SER A 68 -10.26 -0.23 12.02
CA SER A 68 -11.29 -0.62 11.05
C SER A 68 -11.20 0.27 9.82
N GLY A 69 -11.44 -0.30 8.64
CA GLY A 69 -11.35 0.45 7.40
C GLY A 69 -12.26 -0.07 6.30
N GLN A 70 -12.31 0.70 5.23
CA GLN A 70 -13.12 0.44 4.05
C GLN A 70 -12.29 0.63 2.79
N ILE A 71 -12.40 -0.31 1.85
CA ILE A 71 -11.78 -0.25 0.53
C ILE A 71 -12.67 0.57 -0.40
N SER A 72 -12.05 1.35 -1.29
CA SER A 72 -12.72 2.15 -2.31
C SER A 72 -13.61 1.28 -3.22
N ASN A 73 -14.71 1.86 -3.70
CA ASN A 73 -15.63 1.17 -4.60
C ASN A 73 -14.92 0.61 -5.84
N TYR A 74 -13.93 1.35 -6.34
CA TYR A 74 -13.12 0.93 -7.49
C TYR A 74 -12.32 -0.36 -7.24
N LYS A 75 -11.80 -0.56 -6.05
CA LYS A 75 -11.02 -1.75 -5.67
C LYS A 75 -11.84 -2.84 -4.97
N ARG A 76 -13.09 -2.57 -4.63
CA ARG A 76 -13.96 -3.51 -3.90
C ARG A 76 -14.12 -4.85 -4.63
N LYS A 77 -14.28 -4.82 -5.95
CA LYS A 77 -14.37 -6.05 -6.75
C LYS A 77 -13.09 -6.89 -6.64
N LYS A 78 -11.92 -6.25 -6.82
CA LYS A 78 -10.63 -6.95 -6.66
C LYS A 78 -10.47 -7.50 -5.24
N TRP A 79 -10.86 -6.72 -4.22
CA TRP A 79 -10.82 -7.15 -2.83
C TRP A 79 -11.68 -8.40 -2.59
N ALA A 80 -12.93 -8.40 -3.07
CA ALA A 80 -13.83 -9.54 -2.96
C ALA A 80 -13.28 -10.79 -3.69
N GLU A 81 -12.76 -10.64 -4.90
CA GLU A 81 -12.16 -11.72 -5.68
C GLU A 81 -10.94 -12.34 -4.97
N GLU A 82 -10.01 -11.50 -4.50
CA GLU A 82 -8.78 -11.98 -3.86
C GLU A 82 -9.04 -12.58 -2.47
N THR A 83 -9.95 -11.99 -1.67
CA THR A 83 -10.39 -12.59 -0.41
C THR A 83 -11.16 -13.90 -0.66
N GLY A 84 -11.96 -13.98 -1.72
CA GLY A 84 -12.61 -15.21 -2.14
C GLY A 84 -11.60 -16.34 -2.49
N LYS A 85 -10.55 -16.03 -3.26
CA LYS A 85 -9.46 -16.96 -3.56
C LYS A 85 -8.67 -17.37 -2.30
N ALA A 86 -8.60 -16.49 -1.32
CA ALA A 86 -7.92 -16.73 -0.05
C ALA A 86 -8.79 -17.44 0.98
N THR A 87 -10.03 -17.83 0.66
CA THR A 87 -10.91 -18.54 1.61
C THR A 87 -10.22 -19.77 2.19
N GLY A 88 -10.24 -19.90 3.52
CA GLY A 88 -9.54 -20.94 4.26
C GLY A 88 -8.02 -20.72 4.41
N ARG A 89 -7.46 -19.67 3.84
CA ARG A 89 -6.06 -19.27 3.93
C ARG A 89 -5.92 -17.92 4.62
N GLN A 90 -4.70 -17.43 4.76
CA GLN A 90 -4.39 -16.15 5.38
C GLN A 90 -4.06 -15.10 4.32
N ILE A 91 -4.35 -13.85 4.64
CA ILE A 91 -3.83 -12.65 3.98
C ILE A 91 -3.00 -11.88 5.00
N ALA A 92 -2.05 -11.07 4.56
CA ALA A 92 -1.20 -10.29 5.45
C ALA A 92 -1.43 -8.79 5.25
N PHE A 93 -1.52 -8.03 6.33
CA PHE A 93 -1.37 -6.58 6.29
C PHE A 93 0.08 -6.22 6.57
N ILE A 94 0.71 -5.53 5.61
CA ILE A 94 2.10 -5.09 5.69
C ILE A 94 2.12 -3.58 5.90
N PHE A 95 2.94 -3.17 6.86
CA PHE A 95 3.22 -1.77 7.15
C PHE A 95 4.73 -1.61 7.40
N ASN A 96 5.38 -0.71 6.66
CA ASN A 96 6.83 -0.50 6.69
C ASN A 96 7.63 -1.81 6.62
N ASP A 97 7.34 -2.63 5.59
CA ASP A 97 7.92 -3.97 5.36
C ASP A 97 7.70 -5.00 6.49
N SER A 98 6.93 -4.66 7.50
CA SER A 98 6.62 -5.56 8.62
C SER A 98 5.19 -6.08 8.51
N VAL A 99 5.01 -7.37 8.79
CA VAL A 99 3.67 -7.96 8.91
C VAL A 99 3.06 -7.54 10.24
N ILE A 100 1.97 -6.80 10.19
CA ILE A 100 1.24 -6.35 11.39
C ILE A 100 0.21 -7.39 11.83
N THR A 101 -0.49 -7.97 10.87
CA THR A 101 -1.51 -8.99 11.11
C THR A 101 -1.63 -9.92 9.90
N ASN A 102 -2.05 -11.16 10.14
CA ASN A 102 -2.26 -12.16 9.09
C ASN A 102 -3.53 -12.99 9.36
N PRO A 103 -4.71 -12.37 9.31
CA PRO A 103 -5.97 -13.06 9.59
C PRO A 103 -6.29 -14.14 8.57
N ARG A 104 -7.00 -15.18 9.03
CA ARG A 104 -7.60 -16.18 8.16
C ARG A 104 -8.86 -15.62 7.52
N VAL A 105 -8.99 -15.81 6.23
CA VAL A 105 -10.18 -15.41 5.47
C VAL A 105 -11.20 -16.56 5.51
N ASN A 106 -12.39 -16.30 6.00
CA ASN A 106 -13.44 -17.30 6.11
C ASN A 106 -14.38 -17.31 4.89
N CYS A 107 -14.55 -16.18 4.23
CA CYS A 107 -15.37 -16.03 3.03
C CYS A 107 -14.92 -14.80 2.22
N SER A 108 -15.43 -14.66 1.00
CA SER A 108 -15.27 -13.43 0.21
C SER A 108 -15.83 -12.22 0.96
N ILE A 109 -15.09 -11.11 0.93
CA ILE A 109 -15.49 -9.85 1.63
C ILE A 109 -15.96 -8.84 0.58
N GLU A 110 -17.24 -8.94 0.22
CA GLU A 110 -17.85 -8.10 -0.82
C GLU A 110 -18.10 -6.65 -0.36
N SER A 111 -18.25 -6.44 0.94
CA SER A 111 -18.45 -5.10 1.51
C SER A 111 -17.25 -4.19 1.33
N GLY A 112 -16.05 -4.73 1.14
CA GLY A 112 -14.80 -3.99 1.16
C GLY A 112 -14.33 -3.61 2.58
N ALA A 113 -15.01 -4.07 3.61
CA ALA A 113 -14.59 -3.82 5.00
C ALA A 113 -13.35 -4.64 5.34
N PHE A 114 -12.51 -4.09 6.21
CA PHE A 114 -11.37 -4.80 6.79
C PHE A 114 -11.11 -4.33 8.22
N GLN A 115 -10.37 -5.12 8.98
CA GLN A 115 -9.90 -4.77 10.30
C GLN A 115 -8.42 -5.16 10.46
N ILE A 116 -7.62 -4.24 11.00
CA ILE A 116 -6.22 -4.47 11.34
C ILE A 116 -6.15 -4.62 12.86
N THR A 117 -5.66 -5.77 13.30
CA THR A 117 -5.40 -6.09 14.69
C THR A 117 -3.89 -6.33 14.85
N SER A 118 -3.39 -6.32 16.06
CA SER A 118 -2.00 -6.67 16.34
C SER A 118 -1.85 -7.34 17.69
N VAL A 119 -0.87 -8.22 17.84
CA VAL A 119 -0.47 -8.73 19.15
C VAL A 119 0.06 -7.59 20.03
N LEU A 120 0.73 -6.60 19.39
CA LEU A 120 1.21 -5.37 20.02
C LEU A 120 0.25 -4.24 19.66
N ASP A 121 -0.98 -4.31 20.15
CA ASP A 121 -2.05 -3.37 19.83
C ASP A 121 -1.72 -1.92 20.23
N GLU A 122 -0.88 -1.72 21.25
CA GLU A 122 -0.37 -0.39 21.68
C GLU A 122 0.32 0.39 20.54
N LYS A 123 0.81 -0.28 19.50
CA LYS A 123 1.42 0.36 18.32
C LYS A 123 0.38 0.81 17.30
N LEU A 124 -0.84 0.29 17.35
CA LEU A 124 -1.87 0.59 16.35
C LEU A 124 -2.26 2.07 16.28
N PRO A 125 -2.31 2.85 17.38
CA PRO A 125 -2.55 4.29 17.30
C PRO A 125 -1.51 5.04 16.46
N ASP A 126 -0.24 4.67 16.55
CA ASP A 126 0.82 5.30 15.75
C ASP A 126 0.79 4.86 14.29
N ILE A 127 0.52 3.58 14.04
CA ILE A 127 0.28 3.05 12.69
C ILE A 127 -0.91 3.77 12.04
N TYR A 128 -2.00 3.95 12.78
CA TYR A 128 -3.17 4.67 12.30
C TYR A 128 -2.86 6.11 11.87
N LYS A 129 -2.10 6.86 12.67
CA LYS A 129 -1.66 8.22 12.32
C LYS A 129 -0.85 8.23 11.03
N GLN A 130 0.09 7.29 10.90
CA GLN A 130 0.94 7.19 9.71
C GLN A 130 0.13 6.79 8.47
N LEU A 131 -0.82 5.85 8.58
CA LEU A 131 -1.72 5.46 7.48
C LEU A 131 -2.59 6.65 7.04
N LYS A 132 -3.10 7.45 7.97
CA LYS A 132 -3.82 8.70 7.63
C LYS A 132 -2.93 9.67 6.87
N GLN A 133 -1.71 9.90 7.37
CA GLN A 133 -0.76 10.81 6.72
C GLN A 133 -0.40 10.33 5.32
N GLU A 134 -0.10 9.04 5.15
CA GLU A 134 0.19 8.45 3.83
C GLU A 134 -0.97 8.65 2.85
N LYS A 135 -2.21 8.54 3.34
CA LYS A 135 -3.40 8.79 2.53
C LYS A 135 -3.49 10.27 2.11
N ILE A 136 -3.27 11.20 3.03
CA ILE A 136 -3.24 12.65 2.77
C ILE A 136 -2.17 12.95 1.72
N ASP A 137 -0.93 12.48 1.93
CA ASP A 137 0.19 12.70 1.02
C ASP A 137 -0.10 12.15 -0.39
N SER A 138 -0.78 11.00 -0.47
CA SER A 138 -1.19 10.41 -1.75
C SER A 138 -2.18 11.29 -2.50
N ILE A 139 -3.11 11.90 -1.79
CA ILE A 139 -4.11 12.83 -2.34
C ILE A 139 -3.43 14.12 -2.78
N GLU A 140 -2.60 14.72 -1.93
CA GLU A 140 -1.85 15.93 -2.28
C GLU A 140 -0.95 15.72 -3.50
N THR A 141 -0.34 14.55 -3.65
CA THR A 141 0.49 14.21 -4.81
C THR A 141 -0.35 14.20 -6.09
N LEU A 142 -1.58 13.70 -6.03
CA LEU A 142 -2.51 13.73 -7.16
C LEU A 142 -2.86 15.17 -7.55
N PHE A 143 -2.95 16.09 -6.58
CA PHE A 143 -3.32 17.49 -6.82
C PHE A 143 -2.16 18.39 -7.27
N LYS A 144 -0.91 18.04 -6.97
CA LYS A 144 0.27 18.86 -7.29
C LYS A 144 0.54 19.14 -8.77
N GLY A 145 -0.19 18.51 -9.68
CA GLY A 145 -0.03 18.72 -11.12
C GLY A 145 -1.20 19.43 -11.81
N TRP A 146 -2.17 19.91 -11.05
CA TRP A 146 -3.45 20.31 -11.61
C TRP A 146 -3.84 21.70 -11.15
N GLU A 147 -4.32 22.55 -12.07
CA GLU A 147 -4.87 23.86 -11.73
C GLU A 147 -6.26 23.72 -11.06
N LYS A 148 -6.45 24.50 -10.01
CA LYS A 148 -7.50 24.35 -9.00
C LYS A 148 -8.95 24.34 -9.51
N ASP A 149 -9.23 24.91 -10.68
CA ASP A 149 -10.59 25.21 -11.10
C ASP A 149 -11.24 24.24 -12.12
N SER A 150 -10.48 23.36 -12.76
CA SER A 150 -11.04 22.35 -13.66
C SER A 150 -10.97 20.91 -13.13
N LEU A 151 -10.50 20.75 -11.93
CA LEU A 151 -10.01 19.51 -11.34
C LEU A 151 -11.08 18.49 -10.99
N TYR A 152 -12.12 18.94 -10.31
CA TYR A 152 -13.13 18.02 -9.77
C TYR A 152 -13.88 17.26 -10.87
N PHE A 153 -14.14 17.93 -12.01
CA PHE A 153 -14.86 17.32 -13.12
C PHE A 153 -13.99 16.47 -14.06
N ALA A 154 -12.69 16.75 -14.14
CA ALA A 154 -11.76 15.98 -14.95
C ALA A 154 -11.20 14.74 -14.24
N MET A 155 -11.47 14.60 -12.95
CA MET A 155 -10.96 13.52 -12.13
C MET A 155 -11.74 12.22 -12.39
N PRO A 156 -11.03 11.08 -12.55
CA PRO A 156 -11.68 9.78 -12.63
C PRO A 156 -12.62 9.54 -11.44
N PRO A 157 -13.80 8.92 -11.66
CA PRO A 157 -14.81 8.70 -10.61
C PRO A 157 -14.25 8.02 -9.36
N GLU A 158 -13.28 7.12 -9.53
CA GLU A 158 -12.62 6.38 -8.48
C GLU A 158 -11.88 7.24 -7.44
N TYR A 159 -11.47 8.46 -7.84
CA TYR A 159 -10.76 9.39 -6.95
C TYR A 159 -11.69 10.41 -6.28
N ARG A 160 -12.86 10.68 -6.86
CA ARG A 160 -13.82 11.67 -6.31
C ARG A 160 -14.31 11.28 -4.92
N ASP A 161 -14.63 10.01 -4.72
CA ASP A 161 -15.07 9.49 -3.40
C ASP A 161 -13.97 9.58 -2.36
N SER A 162 -12.71 9.37 -2.77
CA SER A 162 -11.55 9.46 -1.89
C SER A 162 -11.32 10.88 -1.38
N ILE A 163 -11.59 11.89 -2.23
CA ILE A 163 -11.40 13.31 -1.87
C ILE A 163 -12.50 13.79 -0.95
N ARG A 164 -13.77 13.45 -1.23
CA ARG A 164 -14.88 13.81 -0.35
C ARG A 164 -14.68 13.31 1.06
N MET A 165 -14.17 12.08 1.20
CA MET A 165 -13.86 11.49 2.49
C MET A 165 -12.67 12.15 3.19
N ALA A 166 -11.65 12.62 2.42
CA ALA A 166 -10.50 13.32 3.01
C ALA A 166 -10.89 14.70 3.56
N THR A 167 -11.84 15.40 2.92
CA THR A 167 -12.37 16.66 3.44
C THR A 167 -13.14 16.47 4.74
N ASP A 168 -13.97 15.42 4.82
CA ASP A 168 -14.70 15.08 6.04
C ASP A 168 -13.77 14.67 7.20
N TYR A 169 -12.56 14.16 6.89
CA TYR A 169 -11.54 13.82 7.91
C TYR A 169 -10.76 15.03 8.44
N CYS A 170 -10.70 16.13 7.69
CA CYS A 170 -10.00 17.35 8.13
C CYS A 170 -10.88 18.24 9.03
N GLU A 171 -12.20 18.06 9.01
CA GLU A 171 -13.16 18.87 9.76
C GLU A 171 -13.61 18.19 11.10
N ALA A 172 -13.18 16.97 11.37
CA ALA A 172 -13.48 16.22 12.58
C ALA A 172 -12.26 16.07 13.50
#